data_71580b9d38ce75b23b1f02c228431963
#
_entry.id   71580b9d38ce75b23b1f02c228431963
#
_cell.length_a   1.000
_cell.length_b   1.000
_cell.length_c   1.000
_cell.angle_alpha   90.00
_cell.angle_beta   90.00
_cell.angle_gamma   90.00
#
_symmetry.space_group_name_H-M   'P 1'
#
loop_
_entity.id
_entity.type
_entity.pdbx_description
1 polymer ?
#
loop_
_entity_poly.entity_id
_entity_poly.type
_entity_poly.pdbx_seq_one_letter_code
_entity_poly.pdbx_strand_id
1 'polypeptide(L)'
;MAPIVVKSEECRWDCLSLGEVMLRLDPGEKRIHTARHFSVWEGGGEYNVARGLRRCFGLRTGIVTALSDNPVGRLVEDLILQGGVDISLLRWVPYDGVGRTVRNGLNFTERGFGVRAAVGCSDRGRTAISQAQPGDFDWEDIFGKHGSRWFHTGGIFAALSDSTMLVAAQAMEAARKHGTPISYDLNYRDSLWKSIGGKVRAQEVNRELVKKVDLLLGNEEDFSAMLGIALEGVSEDFTELPVHSYERMLREVGAAYPNLKVIATTLRTAHSASRNAWGAIALFQNEIVHVPQREIDILDRVGGGDSFASGLIYGIITGKTPEWAVRCGVAHGALAMTTPGDTSMTTRAEVERVMKGSSARIER
;
A
#
# COMPACT_ATOMS: atom_id res chain seq x y z
N MET A 1 -24.64 -0.69 -7.95
CA MET A 1 -23.95 0.34 -7.11
C MET A 1 -23.54 1.51 -8.00
N ALA A 2 -23.47 2.75 -7.47
CA ALA A 2 -22.98 3.89 -8.25
C ALA A 2 -21.45 3.82 -8.43
N PRO A 3 -20.88 4.31 -9.55
CA PRO A 3 -19.44 4.36 -9.76
C PRO A 3 -18.75 5.26 -8.69
N ILE A 4 -17.44 5.10 -8.52
CA ILE A 4 -16.67 6.02 -7.68
C ILE A 4 -16.69 7.39 -8.35
N VAL A 5 -17.20 8.39 -7.62
CA VAL A 5 -17.20 9.78 -8.07
C VAL A 5 -15.94 10.46 -7.55
N VAL A 6 -15.07 10.85 -8.46
CA VAL A 6 -13.83 11.55 -8.14
C VAL A 6 -14.08 13.06 -8.20
N LYS A 7 -13.59 13.80 -7.21
CA LYS A 7 -13.71 15.27 -7.14
C LYS A 7 -12.99 15.96 -8.31
N SER A 8 -13.29 17.23 -8.51
CA SER A 8 -12.66 18.07 -9.54
C SER A 8 -11.14 18.22 -9.32
N GLU A 9 -10.43 18.70 -10.35
CA GLU A 9 -8.97 18.93 -10.30
C GLU A 9 -8.56 20.16 -9.49
N GLU A 10 -9.52 20.92 -8.96
CA GLU A 10 -9.26 22.10 -8.11
C GLU A 10 -8.71 21.74 -6.73
N CYS A 11 -8.82 20.46 -6.30
CA CYS A 11 -8.22 20.01 -5.06
C CYS A 11 -6.70 20.18 -5.08
N ARG A 12 -6.10 20.43 -3.92
CA ARG A 12 -4.63 20.54 -3.76
C ARG A 12 -3.92 19.26 -4.16
N TRP A 13 -4.47 18.11 -3.76
CA TRP A 13 -3.90 16.79 -4.07
C TRP A 13 -4.83 15.95 -4.95
N ASP A 14 -4.24 15.23 -5.89
CA ASP A 14 -4.94 14.17 -6.60
C ASP A 14 -5.07 12.91 -5.73
N CYS A 15 -4.06 12.64 -4.88
CA CYS A 15 -4.13 11.62 -3.85
C CYS A 15 -3.38 12.08 -2.60
N LEU A 16 -4.04 11.95 -1.44
CA LEU A 16 -3.43 12.12 -0.13
C LEU A 16 -3.36 10.77 0.56
N SER A 17 -2.19 10.39 1.08
CA SER A 17 -2.01 9.17 1.87
C SER A 17 -1.79 9.49 3.34
N LEU A 18 -2.22 8.57 4.22
CA LEU A 18 -1.95 8.61 5.67
C LEU A 18 -1.24 7.32 6.06
N GLY A 19 0.00 7.43 6.55
CA GLY A 19 0.77 6.26 6.92
C GLY A 19 2.15 6.56 7.49
N GLU A 20 2.89 5.50 7.79
CA GLU A 20 4.27 5.59 8.25
C GLU A 20 5.24 5.61 7.08
N VAL A 21 6.28 6.44 7.19
CA VAL A 21 7.45 6.38 6.30
C VAL A 21 8.67 5.97 7.12
N MET A 22 9.34 4.92 6.69
CA MET A 22 10.50 4.32 7.36
C MET A 22 11.73 4.33 6.46
N LEU A 23 12.90 4.17 7.06
CA LEU A 23 14.09 3.77 6.33
C LEU A 23 14.11 2.25 6.17
N ARG A 24 14.21 1.80 4.92
CA ARG A 24 14.59 0.44 4.59
C ARG A 24 16.10 0.34 4.43
N LEU A 25 16.71 -0.63 5.14
CA LEU A 25 18.12 -0.95 5.08
C LEU A 25 18.28 -2.28 4.35
N ASP A 26 18.80 -2.21 3.13
CA ASP A 26 18.98 -3.35 2.22
C ASP A 26 20.44 -3.78 2.17
N PRO A 27 20.79 -5.00 2.61
CA PRO A 27 22.16 -5.49 2.62
C PRO A 27 22.68 -5.89 1.22
N GLY A 28 21.89 -5.67 0.15
CA GLY A 28 22.20 -6.10 -1.20
C GLY A 28 22.20 -7.63 -1.30
N GLU A 29 23.31 -8.20 -1.77
CA GLU A 29 23.50 -9.65 -1.89
C GLU A 29 23.90 -10.33 -0.56
N LYS A 30 24.20 -9.54 0.48
CA LYS A 30 24.57 -10.05 1.81
C LYS A 30 23.34 -10.40 2.64
N ARG A 31 23.60 -10.96 3.81
CA ARG A 31 22.59 -11.19 4.85
C ARG A 31 22.65 -10.04 5.86
N ILE A 32 21.55 -9.73 6.53
CA ILE A 32 21.52 -8.66 7.57
C ILE A 32 22.66 -8.87 8.57
N HIS A 33 22.81 -10.08 9.10
CA HIS A 33 23.81 -10.38 10.14
C HIS A 33 25.28 -10.43 9.65
N THR A 34 25.51 -10.44 8.34
CA THR A 34 26.86 -10.43 7.75
C THR A 34 27.19 -9.15 6.99
N ALA A 35 26.21 -8.27 6.80
CA ALA A 35 26.40 -7.03 6.08
C ALA A 35 27.32 -6.06 6.84
N ARG A 36 28.07 -5.25 6.11
CA ARG A 36 28.88 -4.14 6.60
C ARG A 36 28.47 -2.82 5.94
N HIS A 37 27.61 -2.91 4.91
CA HIS A 37 27.01 -1.79 4.18
C HIS A 37 25.56 -2.12 3.91
N PHE A 38 24.74 -1.08 3.88
CA PHE A 38 23.32 -1.16 3.50
C PHE A 38 23.03 -0.04 2.51
N SER A 39 22.32 -0.37 1.44
CA SER A 39 21.61 0.64 0.64
C SER A 39 20.41 1.12 1.43
N VAL A 40 20.16 2.42 1.40
CA VAL A 40 19.08 3.06 2.15
C VAL A 40 18.01 3.50 1.19
N TRP A 41 16.78 3.11 1.49
CA TRP A 41 15.57 3.47 0.75
C TRP A 41 14.52 4.00 1.71
N GLU A 42 13.63 4.82 1.23
CA GLU A 42 12.39 5.11 1.93
C GLU A 42 11.34 4.05 1.61
N GLY A 43 10.42 3.80 2.54
CA GLY A 43 9.33 2.85 2.35
C GLY A 43 8.24 3.01 3.39
N GLY A 44 7.07 2.51 3.04
CA GLY A 44 5.83 2.50 3.81
C GLY A 44 4.67 2.31 2.86
N GLY A 45 3.76 1.37 3.12
CA GLY A 45 2.73 0.97 2.16
C GLY A 45 1.99 2.17 1.57
N GLU A 46 1.47 3.02 2.41
CA GLU A 46 0.69 4.19 2.02
C GLU A 46 1.54 5.25 1.29
N TYR A 47 2.79 5.42 1.72
CA TYR A 47 3.74 6.30 1.04
C TYR A 47 4.14 5.74 -0.33
N ASN A 48 4.38 4.44 -0.45
CA ASN A 48 4.73 3.79 -1.71
C ASN A 48 3.64 4.03 -2.77
N VAL A 49 2.36 4.00 -2.36
CA VAL A 49 1.23 4.34 -3.25
C VAL A 49 1.30 5.80 -3.69
N ALA A 50 1.48 6.75 -2.76
CA ALA A 50 1.59 8.18 -3.08
C ALA A 50 2.77 8.45 -4.03
N ARG A 51 3.93 7.86 -3.75
CA ARG A 51 5.13 8.00 -4.57
C ARG A 51 4.96 7.38 -5.97
N GLY A 52 4.35 6.20 -6.05
CA GLY A 52 4.04 5.55 -7.33
C GLY A 52 3.13 6.44 -8.20
N LEU A 53 2.06 6.98 -7.62
CA LEU A 53 1.17 7.93 -8.27
C LEU A 53 1.92 9.20 -8.72
N ARG A 54 2.85 9.70 -7.91
CA ARG A 54 3.63 10.90 -8.22
C ARG A 54 4.67 10.64 -9.31
N ARG A 55 5.55 9.67 -9.10
CA ARG A 55 6.74 9.46 -9.95
C ARG A 55 6.42 8.78 -11.27
N CYS A 56 5.55 7.76 -11.24
CA CYS A 56 5.18 7.03 -12.44
C CYS A 56 4.12 7.78 -13.26
N PHE A 57 3.09 8.32 -12.59
CA PHE A 57 1.90 8.84 -13.27
C PHE A 57 1.76 10.37 -13.25
N GLY A 58 2.63 11.09 -12.55
CA GLY A 58 2.67 12.55 -12.55
C GLY A 58 1.57 13.24 -11.75
N LEU A 59 0.84 12.52 -10.90
CA LEU A 59 -0.22 13.09 -10.06
C LEU A 59 0.36 13.95 -8.92
N ARG A 60 -0.42 14.91 -8.43
CA ARG A 60 -0.10 15.70 -7.23
C ARG A 60 -0.44 14.86 -6.02
N THR A 61 0.57 14.40 -5.30
CA THR A 61 0.37 13.55 -4.12
C THR A 61 0.96 14.15 -2.87
N GLY A 62 0.39 13.82 -1.72
CA GLY A 62 0.88 14.22 -0.40
C GLY A 62 0.84 13.05 0.58
N ILE A 63 1.58 13.18 1.67
CA ILE A 63 1.60 12.24 2.78
C ILE A 63 1.33 12.94 4.10
N VAL A 64 0.38 12.41 4.87
CA VAL A 64 0.16 12.77 6.28
C VAL A 64 0.97 11.78 7.10
N THR A 65 1.98 12.27 7.79
CA THR A 65 2.88 11.44 8.60
C THR A 65 3.57 12.26 9.69
N ALA A 66 4.32 11.60 10.56
CA ALA A 66 5.16 12.27 11.55
C ALA A 66 6.54 11.62 11.61
N LEU A 67 7.57 12.44 11.77
CA LEU A 67 8.95 12.03 11.93
C LEU A 67 9.55 12.60 13.22
N SER A 68 10.49 11.87 13.80
CA SER A 68 11.31 12.35 14.90
C SER A 68 12.33 13.37 14.39
N ASP A 69 12.42 14.53 15.04
CA ASP A 69 13.31 15.64 14.62
C ASP A 69 14.77 15.34 14.99
N ASN A 70 15.39 14.52 14.16
CA ASN A 70 16.79 14.15 14.29
C ASN A 70 17.39 13.89 12.87
N PRO A 71 18.72 13.67 12.74
CA PRO A 71 19.35 13.47 11.43
C PRO A 71 18.76 12.30 10.62
N VAL A 72 18.24 11.25 11.27
CA VAL A 72 17.58 10.12 10.58
C VAL A 72 16.24 10.57 10.00
N GLY A 73 15.46 11.35 10.75
CA GLY A 73 14.21 11.95 10.24
C GLY A 73 14.46 12.88 9.06
N ARG A 74 15.56 13.67 9.10
CA ARG A 74 15.96 14.53 7.97
C ARG A 74 16.37 13.73 6.74
N LEU A 75 16.97 12.56 6.90
CA LEU A 75 17.25 11.65 5.78
C LEU A 75 15.94 11.12 5.17
N VAL A 76 14.97 10.73 5.99
CA VAL A 76 13.64 10.30 5.49
C VAL A 76 12.96 11.43 4.73
N GLU A 77 12.98 12.66 5.27
CA GLU A 77 12.45 13.86 4.61
C GLU A 77 13.07 14.08 3.22
N ASP A 78 14.41 14.03 3.12
CA ASP A 78 15.13 14.19 1.86
C ASP A 78 14.70 13.14 0.82
N LEU A 79 14.61 11.87 1.24
CA LEU A 79 14.16 10.78 0.36
C LEU A 79 12.70 10.98 -0.11
N ILE A 80 11.79 11.43 0.77
CA ILE A 80 10.41 11.77 0.39
C ILE A 80 10.39 12.90 -0.65
N LEU A 81 11.21 13.95 -0.45
CA LEU A 81 11.33 15.08 -1.38
C LEU A 81 11.86 14.64 -2.74
N GLN A 82 12.83 13.72 -2.78
CA GLN A 82 13.30 13.10 -4.03
C GLN A 82 12.18 12.33 -4.73
N GLY A 83 11.25 11.71 -3.97
CA GLY A 83 10.02 11.10 -4.47
C GLY A 83 9.02 12.12 -5.03
N GLY A 84 9.16 13.41 -4.70
CA GLY A 84 8.29 14.50 -5.15
C GLY A 84 6.90 14.50 -4.51
N VAL A 85 6.72 13.79 -3.40
CA VAL A 85 5.50 13.77 -2.60
C VAL A 85 5.46 15.01 -1.69
N ASP A 86 4.33 15.71 -1.63
CA ASP A 86 4.14 16.88 -0.77
C ASP A 86 4.19 16.48 0.70
N ILE A 87 5.07 17.14 1.45
CA ILE A 87 5.29 16.93 2.89
C ILE A 87 4.74 18.07 3.75
N SER A 88 3.92 18.96 3.21
CA SER A 88 3.37 20.09 3.97
C SER A 88 2.53 19.68 5.20
N LEU A 89 2.13 18.40 5.26
CA LEU A 89 1.42 17.79 6.39
C LEU A 89 2.33 16.88 7.24
N LEU A 90 3.65 17.00 7.08
CA LEU A 90 4.63 16.32 7.92
C LEU A 90 4.69 16.98 9.29
N ARG A 91 4.46 16.20 10.34
CA ARG A 91 4.62 16.64 11.73
C ARG A 91 5.98 16.22 12.28
N TRP A 92 6.71 17.21 12.81
CA TRP A 92 7.96 16.94 13.53
C TRP A 92 7.70 16.74 15.01
N VAL A 93 8.24 15.64 15.56
CA VAL A 93 8.14 15.32 16.99
C VAL A 93 9.52 15.48 17.62
N PRO A 94 9.63 16.28 18.72
CA PRO A 94 10.92 16.53 19.37
C PRO A 94 11.63 15.24 19.79
N TYR A 95 12.91 15.15 19.47
CA TYR A 95 13.75 14.02 19.80
C TYR A 95 14.37 14.15 21.18
N ASP A 96 14.41 13.08 21.97
CA ASP A 96 14.94 13.04 23.34
C ASP A 96 16.45 12.81 23.43
N GLY A 97 17.16 12.79 22.30
CA GLY A 97 18.61 12.57 22.22
C GLY A 97 19.02 11.10 22.16
N VAL A 98 18.14 10.15 22.51
CA VAL A 98 18.48 8.70 22.58
C VAL A 98 17.38 7.78 22.02
N GLY A 99 16.22 8.29 21.66
CA GLY A 99 15.11 7.51 21.08
C GLY A 99 14.33 6.65 22.09
N ARG A 100 14.27 7.05 23.34
CA ARG A 100 13.44 6.37 24.36
C ARG A 100 11.95 6.68 24.18
N THR A 101 11.65 7.92 23.83
CA THR A 101 10.28 8.41 23.72
C THR A 101 9.78 8.39 22.28
N VAL A 102 10.64 8.72 21.31
CA VAL A 102 10.28 8.79 19.89
C VAL A 102 11.44 8.39 19.00
N ARG A 103 11.13 7.66 17.91
CA ARG A 103 12.10 7.23 16.89
C ARG A 103 11.53 7.37 15.49
N ASN A 104 12.38 7.26 14.47
CA ASN A 104 11.98 6.97 13.11
C ASN A 104 12.03 5.44 12.88
N GLY A 105 11.10 4.90 12.12
CA GLY A 105 11.03 3.47 11.85
C GLY A 105 12.19 2.99 10.98
N LEU A 106 12.70 1.81 11.30
CA LEU A 106 13.70 1.11 10.50
C LEU A 106 13.14 -0.25 10.07
N ASN A 107 13.45 -0.66 8.85
CA ASN A 107 13.11 -1.97 8.34
C ASN A 107 14.31 -2.56 7.59
N PHE A 108 14.91 -3.60 8.14
CA PHE A 108 15.98 -4.34 7.48
C PHE A 108 15.34 -5.39 6.57
N THR A 109 15.69 -5.40 5.29
CA THR A 109 15.08 -6.32 4.33
C THR A 109 16.12 -7.03 3.48
N GLU A 110 16.24 -8.34 3.67
CA GLU A 110 17.00 -9.20 2.77
C GLU A 110 16.13 -9.60 1.60
N ARG A 111 16.59 -9.40 0.39
CA ARG A 111 15.94 -9.91 -0.81
C ARG A 111 16.05 -11.43 -0.87
N GLY A 112 14.98 -12.08 -1.27
CA GLY A 112 14.99 -13.52 -1.56
C GLY A 112 15.77 -13.82 -2.85
N PHE A 113 16.31 -15.04 -2.96
CA PHE A 113 16.93 -15.51 -4.19
C PHE A 113 16.81 -17.03 -4.31
N GLY A 114 16.28 -17.54 -5.41
CA GLY A 114 16.09 -18.96 -5.65
C GLY A 114 15.29 -19.64 -4.54
N VAL A 115 15.89 -20.58 -3.84
CA VAL A 115 15.27 -21.30 -2.71
C VAL A 115 15.31 -20.51 -1.39
N ARG A 116 16.02 -19.41 -1.36
CA ARG A 116 16.17 -18.59 -0.15
C ARG A 116 15.09 -17.54 -0.10
N ALA A 117 14.18 -17.64 0.86
CA ALA A 117 13.14 -16.64 1.09
C ALA A 117 13.71 -15.27 1.46
N ALA A 118 12.95 -14.21 1.16
CA ALA A 118 13.21 -12.87 1.69
C ALA A 118 13.03 -12.86 3.22
N VAL A 119 13.80 -12.02 3.92
CA VAL A 119 13.72 -11.86 5.38
C VAL A 119 13.54 -10.39 5.71
N GLY A 120 12.51 -10.06 6.49
CA GLY A 120 12.28 -8.73 7.04
C GLY A 120 12.53 -8.70 8.54
N CYS A 121 13.18 -7.62 9.01
CA CYS A 121 13.34 -7.34 10.43
C CYS A 121 12.99 -5.87 10.67
N SER A 122 11.82 -5.63 11.25
CA SER A 122 11.33 -4.27 11.53
C SER A 122 11.73 -3.83 12.93
N ASP A 123 12.28 -2.64 13.06
CA ASP A 123 12.50 -1.91 14.31
C ASP A 123 11.68 -0.61 14.26
N ARG A 124 10.39 -0.71 14.58
CA ARG A 124 9.41 0.37 14.42
C ARG A 124 8.57 0.63 15.68
N GLY A 125 9.05 0.24 16.84
CA GLY A 125 8.40 0.58 18.10
C GLY A 125 8.57 2.06 18.44
N ARG A 126 7.51 2.72 18.95
CA ARG A 126 7.49 4.13 19.34
C ARG A 126 7.95 5.10 18.23
N THR A 127 7.60 4.83 16.99
CA THR A 127 7.86 5.78 15.91
C THR A 127 6.97 7.02 16.08
N ALA A 128 7.39 8.15 15.52
CA ALA A 128 6.67 9.42 15.70
C ALA A 128 5.20 9.30 15.29
N ILE A 129 4.95 8.71 14.12
CA ILE A 129 3.58 8.55 13.62
C ILE A 129 2.78 7.47 14.39
N SER A 130 3.42 6.44 14.95
CA SER A 130 2.73 5.43 15.76
C SER A 130 2.15 6.00 17.07
N GLN A 131 2.56 7.19 17.46
CA GLN A 131 2.09 7.90 18.64
C GLN A 131 1.08 9.01 18.31
N ALA A 132 0.69 9.14 17.05
CA ALA A 132 -0.33 10.12 16.63
C ALA A 132 -1.64 9.91 17.40
N GLN A 133 -2.23 11.00 17.83
CA GLN A 133 -3.48 11.02 18.59
C GLN A 133 -4.62 11.62 17.76
N PRO A 134 -5.88 11.24 18.04
CA PRO A 134 -7.03 11.98 17.54
C PRO A 134 -6.88 13.49 17.81
N GLY A 135 -7.04 14.31 16.76
CA GLY A 135 -6.88 15.76 16.83
C GLY A 135 -5.47 16.30 16.52
N ASP A 136 -4.48 15.43 16.27
CA ASP A 136 -3.14 15.85 15.85
C ASP A 136 -3.10 16.47 14.45
N PHE A 137 -4.10 16.18 13.62
CA PHE A 137 -4.23 16.69 12.25
C PHE A 137 -5.57 17.39 12.07
N ASP A 138 -5.57 18.56 11.44
CA ASP A 138 -6.79 19.31 11.11
C ASP A 138 -7.42 18.75 9.81
N TRP A 139 -8.24 17.72 9.97
CA TRP A 139 -8.90 17.07 8.85
C TRP A 139 -9.90 17.96 8.11
N GLU A 140 -10.48 18.97 8.79
CA GLU A 140 -11.38 19.95 8.17
C GLU A 140 -10.62 20.91 7.25
N ASP A 141 -9.43 21.38 7.66
CA ASP A 141 -8.55 22.16 6.80
C ASP A 141 -8.04 21.30 5.61
N ILE A 142 -7.65 20.06 5.87
CA ILE A 142 -7.10 19.14 4.86
C ILE A 142 -8.13 18.81 3.79
N PHE A 143 -9.30 18.26 4.15
CA PHE A 143 -10.29 17.77 3.19
C PHE A 143 -11.32 18.82 2.78
N GLY A 144 -11.66 19.77 3.67
CA GLY A 144 -12.65 20.81 3.42
C GLY A 144 -12.09 22.01 2.67
N LYS A 145 -10.95 22.56 3.13
CA LYS A 145 -10.38 23.77 2.56
C LYS A 145 -9.42 23.46 1.39
N HIS A 146 -8.46 22.55 1.59
CA HIS A 146 -7.46 22.23 0.56
C HIS A 146 -7.96 21.17 -0.42
N GLY A 147 -8.67 20.17 0.04
CA GLY A 147 -9.26 19.09 -0.74
C GLY A 147 -8.26 18.06 -1.26
N SER A 148 -8.72 16.84 -1.34
CA SER A 148 -8.05 15.75 -2.05
C SER A 148 -9.07 15.04 -2.93
N ARG A 149 -8.64 14.63 -4.14
CA ARG A 149 -9.49 13.86 -5.07
C ARG A 149 -9.59 12.38 -4.67
N TRP A 150 -8.62 11.90 -3.90
CA TRP A 150 -8.53 10.55 -3.40
C TRP A 150 -7.83 10.51 -2.05
N PHE A 151 -8.26 9.62 -1.15
CA PHE A 151 -7.57 9.35 0.10
C PHE A 151 -7.17 7.89 0.20
N HIS A 152 -5.93 7.60 0.60
CA HIS A 152 -5.41 6.26 0.76
C HIS A 152 -4.81 6.05 2.16
N THR A 153 -5.16 4.94 2.80
CA THR A 153 -4.53 4.47 4.05
C THR A 153 -4.63 2.94 4.11
N GLY A 154 -4.14 2.32 5.19
CA GLY A 154 -4.13 0.87 5.25
C GLY A 154 -4.09 0.29 6.67
N GLY A 155 -4.20 -1.05 6.72
CA GLY A 155 -4.19 -1.82 7.94
C GLY A 155 -2.85 -1.80 8.66
N ILE A 156 -1.75 -1.49 7.96
CA ILE A 156 -0.45 -1.28 8.62
C ILE A 156 -0.52 -0.04 9.50
N PHE A 157 -1.00 1.09 8.97
CA PHE A 157 -1.15 2.31 9.76
C PHE A 157 -2.09 2.10 10.95
N ALA A 158 -3.24 1.49 10.71
CA ALA A 158 -4.21 1.18 11.78
C ALA A 158 -3.64 0.28 12.89
N ALA A 159 -2.68 -0.58 12.55
CA ALA A 159 -2.05 -1.54 13.48
C ALA A 159 -0.83 -1.00 14.24
N LEU A 160 -0.40 0.25 14.01
CA LEU A 160 0.78 0.80 14.69
C LEU A 160 0.55 1.00 16.19
N SER A 161 -0.68 1.35 16.59
CA SER A 161 -1.09 1.52 17.99
C SER A 161 -2.61 1.62 18.14
N ASP A 162 -3.11 1.61 19.37
CA ASP A 162 -4.52 1.85 19.66
C ASP A 162 -5.00 3.26 19.27
N SER A 163 -4.11 4.25 19.22
CA SER A 163 -4.48 5.61 18.80
C SER A 163 -4.50 5.78 17.29
N THR A 164 -3.62 5.10 16.54
CA THR A 164 -3.55 5.25 15.08
C THR A 164 -4.79 4.70 14.36
N MET A 165 -5.43 3.65 14.90
CA MET A 165 -6.72 3.18 14.37
C MET A 165 -7.83 4.23 14.51
N LEU A 166 -7.82 5.02 15.59
CA LEU A 166 -8.75 6.13 15.81
C LEU A 166 -8.44 7.31 14.89
N VAL A 167 -7.15 7.61 14.68
CA VAL A 167 -6.72 8.65 13.71
C VAL A 167 -7.15 8.26 12.30
N ALA A 168 -6.98 6.98 11.89
CA ALA A 168 -7.45 6.49 10.60
C ALA A 168 -8.97 6.66 10.45
N ALA A 169 -9.73 6.30 11.50
CA ALA A 169 -11.19 6.44 11.50
C ALA A 169 -11.63 7.91 11.33
N GLN A 170 -11.00 8.86 12.06
CA GLN A 170 -11.26 10.29 11.93
C GLN A 170 -10.94 10.82 10.53
N ALA A 171 -9.77 10.45 9.98
CA ALA A 171 -9.38 10.84 8.63
C ALA A 171 -10.40 10.36 7.58
N MET A 172 -10.83 9.10 7.68
CA MET A 172 -11.84 8.53 6.78
C MET A 172 -13.20 9.22 6.93
N GLU A 173 -13.63 9.55 8.14
CA GLU A 173 -14.88 10.27 8.39
C GLU A 173 -14.87 11.65 7.76
N ALA A 174 -13.78 12.40 7.94
CA ALA A 174 -13.61 13.70 7.31
C ALA A 174 -13.53 13.60 5.78
N ALA A 175 -12.77 12.65 5.24
CA ALA A 175 -12.71 12.41 3.80
C ALA A 175 -14.10 12.16 3.20
N ARG A 176 -14.90 11.29 3.82
CA ARG A 176 -16.28 11.00 3.40
C ARG A 176 -17.19 12.22 3.51
N LYS A 177 -17.12 12.95 4.63
CA LYS A 177 -17.89 14.19 4.84
C LYS A 177 -17.69 15.18 3.70
N HIS A 178 -16.44 15.26 3.21
CA HIS A 178 -16.07 16.16 2.10
C HIS A 178 -16.11 15.48 0.72
N GLY A 179 -16.72 14.29 0.57
CA GLY A 179 -16.90 13.60 -0.70
C GLY A 179 -15.60 13.10 -1.36
N THR A 180 -14.56 12.86 -0.58
CA THR A 180 -13.30 12.26 -1.05
C THR A 180 -13.40 10.74 -1.00
N PRO A 181 -13.29 10.00 -2.13
CA PRO A 181 -13.25 8.54 -2.15
C PRO A 181 -12.04 8.00 -1.40
N ILE A 182 -12.23 6.83 -0.79
CA ILE A 182 -11.26 6.22 0.11
C ILE A 182 -10.84 4.85 -0.42
N SER A 183 -9.52 4.62 -0.54
CA SER A 183 -8.96 3.29 -0.68
C SER A 183 -8.28 2.83 0.61
N TYR A 184 -8.41 1.54 0.87
CA TYR A 184 -7.81 0.90 2.03
C TYR A 184 -7.15 -0.41 1.63
N ASP A 185 -5.86 -0.56 1.96
CA ASP A 185 -5.14 -1.82 1.82
C ASP A 185 -5.14 -2.55 3.15
N LEU A 186 -5.75 -3.73 3.21
CA LEU A 186 -5.83 -4.55 4.42
C LEU A 186 -4.44 -4.87 4.97
N ASN A 187 -3.53 -5.32 4.13
CA ASN A 187 -2.10 -5.48 4.37
C ASN A 187 -1.76 -6.02 5.78
N TYR A 188 -2.32 -7.19 6.13
CA TYR A 188 -2.17 -7.80 7.44
C TYR A 188 -0.71 -8.05 7.82
N ARG A 189 -0.36 -7.71 9.05
CA ARG A 189 0.95 -8.02 9.63
C ARG A 189 0.77 -8.57 11.05
N ASP A 190 0.91 -9.88 11.20
CA ASP A 190 0.78 -10.56 12.51
C ASP A 190 1.66 -9.89 13.57
N SER A 191 2.90 -9.52 13.22
CA SER A 191 3.85 -8.87 14.13
C SER A 191 3.35 -7.54 14.73
N LEU A 192 2.51 -6.78 14.00
CA LEU A 192 1.92 -5.54 14.50
C LEU A 192 0.70 -5.83 15.37
N TRP A 193 -0.21 -6.67 14.90
CA TRP A 193 -1.45 -6.96 15.62
C TRP A 193 -1.25 -7.78 16.88
N LYS A 194 -0.25 -8.67 16.92
CA LYS A 194 0.01 -9.57 18.05
C LYS A 194 0.13 -8.84 19.38
N SER A 195 0.75 -7.67 19.41
CA SER A 195 0.96 -6.88 20.64
C SER A 195 -0.27 -6.08 21.10
N ILE A 196 -1.27 -5.89 20.24
CA ILE A 196 -2.46 -5.08 20.50
C ILE A 196 -3.77 -5.87 20.41
N GLY A 197 -3.73 -7.18 20.63
CA GLY A 197 -4.92 -8.04 20.70
C GLY A 197 -5.05 -9.08 19.59
N GLY A 198 -4.07 -9.18 18.70
CA GLY A 198 -3.97 -10.25 17.70
C GLY A 198 -5.05 -10.19 16.62
N LYS A 199 -5.31 -11.34 16.00
CA LYS A 199 -6.24 -11.48 14.87
C LYS A 199 -7.68 -11.06 15.22
N VAL A 200 -8.14 -11.32 16.44
CA VAL A 200 -9.47 -10.92 16.88
C VAL A 200 -9.61 -9.40 16.84
N ARG A 201 -8.64 -8.70 17.42
CA ARG A 201 -8.62 -7.23 17.41
C ARG A 201 -8.49 -6.67 16.00
N ALA A 202 -7.66 -7.30 15.15
CA ALA A 202 -7.53 -6.92 13.74
C ALA A 202 -8.90 -6.97 13.04
N GLN A 203 -9.66 -8.03 13.24
CA GLN A 203 -11.00 -8.18 12.65
C GLN A 203 -11.99 -7.15 13.19
N GLU A 204 -12.03 -6.91 14.49
CA GLU A 204 -12.90 -5.90 15.09
C GLU A 204 -12.67 -4.52 14.46
N VAL A 205 -11.41 -4.08 14.44
CA VAL A 205 -11.04 -2.75 13.92
C VAL A 205 -11.31 -2.64 12.43
N ASN A 206 -10.86 -3.60 11.63
CA ASN A 206 -10.94 -3.48 10.17
C ASN A 206 -12.37 -3.63 9.64
N ARG A 207 -13.21 -4.45 10.28
CA ARG A 207 -14.64 -4.53 9.96
C ARG A 207 -15.34 -3.17 10.11
N GLU A 208 -14.93 -2.34 11.08
CA GLU A 208 -15.50 -0.99 11.23
C GLU A 208 -14.90 0.02 10.22
N LEU A 209 -13.58 -0.04 9.97
CA LEU A 209 -12.93 0.85 9.01
C LEU A 209 -13.43 0.62 7.58
N VAL A 210 -13.57 -0.65 7.17
CA VAL A 210 -14.00 -1.02 5.82
C VAL A 210 -15.40 -0.51 5.47
N LYS A 211 -16.29 -0.27 6.44
CA LYS A 211 -17.59 0.37 6.21
C LYS A 211 -17.50 1.80 5.65
N LYS A 212 -16.32 2.42 5.70
CA LYS A 212 -16.05 3.78 5.22
C LYS A 212 -15.32 3.81 3.87
N VAL A 213 -14.95 2.65 3.31
CA VAL A 213 -14.06 2.48 2.16
C VAL A 213 -14.84 2.35 0.85
N ASP A 214 -14.30 2.89 -0.23
CA ASP A 214 -14.83 2.74 -1.59
C ASP A 214 -14.06 1.69 -2.41
N LEU A 215 -12.73 1.65 -2.26
CA LEU A 215 -11.83 0.67 -2.88
C LEU A 215 -11.10 -0.12 -1.79
N LEU A 216 -11.35 -1.41 -1.69
CA LEU A 216 -10.66 -2.32 -0.77
C LEU A 216 -9.61 -3.14 -1.51
N LEU A 217 -8.41 -3.18 -0.96
CA LEU A 217 -7.26 -3.94 -1.45
C LEU A 217 -6.83 -4.97 -0.39
N GLY A 218 -6.30 -6.09 -0.84
CA GLY A 218 -5.75 -7.13 0.02
C GLY A 218 -5.46 -8.40 -0.76
N ASN A 219 -4.70 -9.31 -0.20
CA ASN A 219 -4.56 -10.68 -0.69
C ASN A 219 -5.53 -11.61 0.06
N GLU A 220 -5.57 -12.89 -0.31
CA GLU A 220 -6.46 -13.89 0.30
C GLU A 220 -6.25 -14.05 1.82
N GLU A 221 -5.00 -13.95 2.28
CA GLU A 221 -4.67 -13.99 3.70
C GLU A 221 -5.20 -12.76 4.43
N ASP A 222 -5.08 -11.57 3.82
CA ASP A 222 -5.56 -10.31 4.38
C ASP A 222 -7.08 -10.34 4.60
N PHE A 223 -7.86 -10.81 3.63
CA PHE A 223 -9.33 -10.92 3.77
C PHE A 223 -9.72 -11.87 4.90
N SER A 224 -9.03 -13.00 5.00
CA SER A 224 -9.25 -13.97 6.09
C SER A 224 -8.85 -13.40 7.46
N ALA A 225 -7.65 -12.81 7.55
CA ALA A 225 -7.10 -12.33 8.81
C ALA A 225 -7.83 -11.09 9.33
N MET A 226 -8.21 -10.16 8.44
CA MET A 226 -8.72 -8.84 8.81
C MET A 226 -10.26 -8.75 8.80
N LEU A 227 -10.94 -9.58 8.00
CA LEU A 227 -12.40 -9.56 7.89
C LEU A 227 -13.06 -10.85 8.35
N GLY A 228 -12.29 -11.94 8.43
CA GLY A 228 -12.80 -13.27 8.73
C GLY A 228 -13.50 -13.94 7.54
N ILE A 229 -13.27 -13.45 6.32
CA ILE A 229 -13.80 -13.99 5.08
C ILE A 229 -12.66 -14.75 4.41
N ALA A 230 -12.76 -16.08 4.42
CA ALA A 230 -11.72 -16.97 3.94
C ALA A 230 -12.00 -17.44 2.50
N LEU A 231 -10.93 -17.72 1.77
CA LEU A 231 -11.04 -18.40 0.49
C LEU A 231 -11.44 -19.86 0.74
N GLU A 232 -12.61 -20.29 0.27
CA GLU A 232 -13.05 -21.68 0.39
C GLU A 232 -12.40 -22.59 -0.67
N GLY A 233 -12.10 -23.83 -0.28
CA GLY A 233 -11.58 -24.88 -1.19
C GLY A 233 -10.07 -24.84 -1.36
N VAL A 234 -9.35 -24.20 -0.44
CA VAL A 234 -7.88 -24.18 -0.42
C VAL A 234 -7.38 -25.38 0.37
N SER A 235 -6.60 -26.26 -0.28
CA SER A 235 -5.70 -27.17 0.43
C SER A 235 -4.56 -26.36 1.05
N GLU A 236 -4.02 -26.80 2.18
CA GLU A 236 -2.92 -26.12 2.90
C GLU A 236 -1.66 -25.85 2.04
N ASP A 237 -1.55 -26.46 0.88
CA ASP A 237 -0.39 -26.39 -0.01
C ASP A 237 -0.37 -25.22 -1.02
N PHE A 238 -1.39 -24.35 -1.09
CA PHE A 238 -1.49 -23.12 -1.90
C PHE A 238 -0.90 -23.15 -3.33
N THR A 239 -0.81 -24.32 -3.95
CA THR A 239 -0.04 -24.48 -5.20
C THR A 239 -0.73 -23.91 -6.43
N GLU A 240 -2.07 -23.95 -6.51
CA GLU A 240 -2.87 -23.24 -7.53
C GLU A 240 -4.28 -23.00 -7.02
N LEU A 241 -4.64 -21.73 -6.81
CA LEU A 241 -5.99 -21.35 -6.43
C LEU A 241 -6.84 -21.09 -7.69
N PRO A 242 -7.98 -21.77 -7.84
CA PRO A 242 -8.87 -21.53 -8.97
C PRO A 242 -9.42 -20.10 -8.95
N VAL A 243 -9.41 -19.42 -10.08
CA VAL A 243 -9.92 -18.03 -10.23
C VAL A 243 -11.34 -17.87 -9.69
N HIS A 244 -12.19 -18.90 -9.83
CA HIS A 244 -13.57 -18.87 -9.33
C HIS A 244 -13.67 -18.80 -7.79
N SER A 245 -12.68 -19.30 -7.05
CA SER A 245 -12.65 -19.17 -5.58
C SER A 245 -12.39 -17.73 -5.16
N TYR A 246 -11.47 -17.03 -5.85
CA TYR A 246 -11.28 -15.61 -5.65
C TYR A 246 -12.52 -14.78 -6.02
N GLU A 247 -13.17 -15.10 -7.14
CA GLU A 247 -14.40 -14.43 -7.54
C GLU A 247 -15.48 -14.56 -6.46
N ARG A 248 -15.67 -15.77 -5.91
CA ARG A 248 -16.63 -16.03 -4.84
C ARG A 248 -16.29 -15.21 -3.58
N MET A 249 -15.02 -15.21 -3.14
CA MET A 249 -14.55 -14.43 -2.02
C MET A 249 -14.82 -12.92 -2.21
N LEU A 250 -14.49 -12.36 -3.37
CA LEU A 250 -14.74 -10.95 -3.65
C LEU A 250 -16.24 -10.61 -3.63
N ARG A 251 -17.10 -11.51 -4.14
CA ARG A 251 -18.57 -11.34 -4.07
C ARG A 251 -19.09 -11.43 -2.64
N GLU A 252 -18.54 -12.31 -1.81
CA GLU A 252 -18.89 -12.41 -0.39
C GLU A 252 -18.50 -11.14 0.37
N VAL A 253 -17.28 -10.62 0.14
CA VAL A 253 -16.83 -9.34 0.70
C VAL A 253 -17.77 -8.20 0.24
N GLY A 254 -18.11 -8.15 -1.04
CA GLY A 254 -19.04 -7.13 -1.59
C GLY A 254 -20.45 -7.22 -0.99
N ALA A 255 -20.94 -8.42 -0.71
CA ALA A 255 -22.22 -8.63 -0.03
C ALA A 255 -22.17 -8.21 1.44
N ALA A 256 -21.08 -8.48 2.14
CA ALA A 256 -20.89 -8.08 3.53
C ALA A 256 -20.68 -6.56 3.69
N TYR A 257 -20.11 -5.90 2.70
CA TYR A 257 -19.79 -4.46 2.72
C TYR A 257 -20.34 -3.74 1.47
N PRO A 258 -21.64 -3.44 1.44
CA PRO A 258 -22.30 -2.86 0.25
C PRO A 258 -21.87 -1.42 -0.09
N ASN A 259 -21.10 -0.77 0.79
CA ASN A 259 -20.45 0.52 0.52
C ASN A 259 -19.29 0.40 -0.47
N LEU A 260 -18.64 -0.77 -0.53
CA LEU A 260 -17.51 -1.01 -1.43
C LEU A 260 -17.95 -0.94 -2.89
N LYS A 261 -17.21 -0.22 -3.69
CA LYS A 261 -17.43 -0.05 -5.13
C LYS A 261 -16.44 -0.87 -5.94
N VAL A 262 -15.24 -1.05 -5.40
CA VAL A 262 -14.18 -1.86 -5.98
C VAL A 262 -13.52 -2.69 -4.88
N ILE A 263 -13.32 -3.97 -5.17
CA ILE A 263 -12.55 -4.89 -4.31
C ILE A 263 -11.53 -5.56 -5.21
N ALA A 264 -10.25 -5.47 -4.88
CA ALA A 264 -9.20 -5.99 -5.73
C ALA A 264 -8.18 -6.81 -4.93
N THR A 265 -7.73 -7.90 -5.54
CA THR A 265 -6.67 -8.76 -5.02
C THR A 265 -5.65 -9.09 -6.10
N THR A 266 -4.38 -9.12 -5.73
CA THR A 266 -3.32 -9.61 -6.59
C THR A 266 -3.24 -11.12 -6.53
N LEU A 267 -3.05 -11.75 -7.67
CA LEU A 267 -2.86 -13.19 -7.79
C LEU A 267 -1.38 -13.48 -7.89
N ARG A 268 -0.87 -14.32 -7.02
CA ARG A 268 0.55 -14.66 -7.01
C ARG A 268 0.76 -16.15 -6.76
N THR A 269 1.50 -16.80 -7.66
CA THR A 269 2.04 -18.14 -7.46
C THR A 269 3.55 -18.04 -7.35
N ALA A 270 4.13 -18.45 -6.22
CA ALA A 270 5.56 -18.38 -5.96
C ALA A 270 6.23 -19.70 -6.37
N HIS A 271 6.99 -19.70 -7.48
CA HIS A 271 7.80 -20.86 -7.88
C HIS A 271 9.15 -20.88 -7.17
N SER A 272 9.69 -19.71 -6.91
CA SER A 272 10.88 -19.47 -6.10
C SER A 272 10.86 -18.05 -5.54
N ALA A 273 11.85 -17.67 -4.74
CA ALA A 273 11.95 -16.30 -4.25
C ALA A 273 12.20 -15.28 -5.37
N SER A 274 12.76 -15.70 -6.50
CA SER A 274 13.09 -14.85 -7.65
C SER A 274 12.25 -15.13 -8.90
N ARG A 275 11.27 -16.04 -8.86
CA ARG A 275 10.38 -16.32 -9.99
C ARG A 275 8.97 -16.58 -9.51
N ASN A 276 8.03 -15.75 -9.95
CA ASN A 276 6.61 -15.87 -9.59
C ASN A 276 5.73 -15.71 -10.83
N ALA A 277 4.51 -16.24 -10.75
CA ALA A 277 3.43 -15.80 -11.61
C ALA A 277 2.68 -14.65 -10.92
N TRP A 278 2.33 -13.60 -11.67
CA TRP A 278 1.73 -12.37 -11.17
C TRP A 278 0.56 -11.92 -12.03
N GLY A 279 -0.57 -11.65 -11.42
CA GLY A 279 -1.81 -11.17 -12.03
C GLY A 279 -2.71 -10.51 -11.01
N ALA A 280 -3.97 -10.26 -11.35
CA ALA A 280 -4.94 -9.72 -10.42
C ALA A 280 -6.38 -10.07 -10.82
N ILE A 281 -7.27 -10.04 -9.84
CA ILE A 281 -8.71 -10.08 -10.04
C ILE A 281 -9.36 -8.97 -9.22
N ALA A 282 -10.38 -8.32 -9.78
CA ALA A 282 -11.10 -7.26 -9.11
C ALA A 282 -12.60 -7.36 -9.39
N LEU A 283 -13.40 -7.01 -8.40
CA LEU A 283 -14.83 -6.81 -8.51
C LEU A 283 -15.12 -5.31 -8.57
N PHE A 284 -15.62 -4.84 -9.70
CA PHE A 284 -16.15 -3.49 -9.89
C PHE A 284 -17.66 -3.55 -9.84
N GLN A 285 -18.26 -3.12 -8.73
CA GLN A 285 -19.71 -3.24 -8.53
C GLN A 285 -20.17 -4.71 -8.61
N ASN A 286 -20.59 -5.18 -9.78
CA ASN A 286 -21.00 -6.56 -10.04
C ASN A 286 -20.17 -7.25 -11.15
N GLU A 287 -19.24 -6.50 -11.78
CA GLU A 287 -18.42 -6.98 -12.88
C GLU A 287 -17.06 -7.48 -12.34
N ILE A 288 -16.71 -8.71 -12.71
CA ILE A 288 -15.38 -9.27 -12.45
C ILE A 288 -14.45 -8.89 -13.59
N VAL A 289 -13.32 -8.30 -13.23
CA VAL A 289 -12.19 -8.06 -14.11
C VAL A 289 -11.04 -8.96 -13.69
N HIS A 290 -10.62 -9.86 -14.56
CA HIS A 290 -9.50 -10.77 -14.32
C HIS A 290 -8.36 -10.50 -15.31
N VAL A 291 -7.17 -10.24 -14.79
CA VAL A 291 -5.92 -10.16 -15.54
C VAL A 291 -5.12 -11.42 -15.21
N PRO A 292 -4.97 -12.34 -16.18
CA PRO A 292 -4.28 -13.62 -15.96
C PRO A 292 -2.84 -13.42 -15.48
N GLN A 293 -2.39 -14.35 -14.66
CA GLN A 293 -1.01 -14.39 -14.20
C GLN A 293 -0.02 -14.57 -15.35
N ARG A 294 1.11 -13.89 -15.27
CA ARG A 294 2.26 -14.04 -16.16
C ARG A 294 3.50 -14.32 -15.33
N GLU A 295 4.37 -15.17 -15.85
CA GLU A 295 5.68 -15.40 -15.26
C GLU A 295 6.52 -14.12 -15.24
N ILE A 296 7.09 -13.81 -14.10
CA ILE A 296 7.99 -12.68 -13.90
C ILE A 296 9.21 -13.10 -13.09
N ASP A 297 10.37 -12.60 -13.47
CA ASP A 297 11.58 -12.66 -12.67
C ASP A 297 11.63 -11.49 -11.72
N ILE A 298 11.86 -11.76 -10.44
CA ILE A 298 11.80 -10.79 -9.34
C ILE A 298 13.20 -10.50 -8.83
N LEU A 299 13.56 -9.23 -8.79
CA LEU A 299 14.74 -8.74 -8.08
C LEU A 299 14.39 -8.44 -6.61
N ASP A 300 13.28 -7.75 -6.38
CA ASP A 300 12.77 -7.40 -5.06
C ASP A 300 11.24 -7.41 -5.07
N ARG A 301 10.64 -8.19 -4.18
CA ARG A 301 9.17 -8.35 -4.18
C ARG A 301 8.44 -7.25 -3.40
N VAL A 302 9.16 -6.46 -2.59
CA VAL A 302 8.54 -5.42 -1.76
C VAL A 302 8.01 -4.29 -2.64
N GLY A 303 6.88 -3.70 -2.28
CA GLY A 303 6.25 -2.61 -3.03
C GLY A 303 5.46 -3.03 -4.28
N GLY A 304 5.45 -4.32 -4.67
CA GLY A 304 4.66 -4.80 -5.81
C GLY A 304 3.15 -4.58 -5.61
N GLY A 305 2.63 -4.84 -4.40
CA GLY A 305 1.23 -4.58 -4.02
C GLY A 305 0.90 -3.08 -4.02
N ASP A 306 1.77 -2.26 -3.43
CA ASP A 306 1.59 -0.80 -3.38
C ASP A 306 1.61 -0.19 -4.78
N SER A 307 2.48 -0.70 -5.66
CA SER A 307 2.54 -0.29 -7.07
C SER A 307 1.30 -0.75 -7.84
N PHE A 308 0.77 -1.96 -7.56
CA PHE A 308 -0.53 -2.38 -8.08
C PHE A 308 -1.63 -1.41 -7.65
N ALA A 309 -1.71 -1.08 -6.35
CA ALA A 309 -2.68 -0.14 -5.81
C ALA A 309 -2.58 1.23 -6.49
N SER A 310 -1.36 1.78 -6.67
CA SER A 310 -1.17 3.08 -7.33
C SER A 310 -1.61 3.06 -8.80
N GLY A 311 -1.32 2.01 -9.56
CA GLY A 311 -1.76 1.88 -10.95
C GLY A 311 -3.28 1.74 -11.09
N LEU A 312 -3.90 0.98 -10.20
CA LEU A 312 -5.37 0.83 -10.12
C LEU A 312 -6.04 2.18 -9.79
N ILE A 313 -5.58 2.86 -8.73
CA ILE A 313 -6.09 4.18 -8.31
C ILE A 313 -5.91 5.19 -9.43
N TYR A 314 -4.75 5.22 -10.11
CA TYR A 314 -4.52 6.09 -11.26
C TYR A 314 -5.56 5.88 -12.36
N GLY A 315 -5.85 4.62 -12.73
CA GLY A 315 -6.86 4.29 -13.71
C GLY A 315 -8.24 4.82 -13.33
N ILE A 316 -8.63 4.67 -12.07
CA ILE A 316 -9.93 5.13 -11.55
C ILE A 316 -10.00 6.67 -11.54
N ILE A 317 -8.99 7.37 -10.99
CA ILE A 317 -8.94 8.83 -10.92
C ILE A 317 -9.01 9.47 -12.30
N THR A 318 -8.40 8.82 -13.31
CA THR A 318 -8.36 9.33 -14.69
C THR A 318 -9.52 8.83 -15.56
N GLY A 319 -10.52 8.19 -14.98
CA GLY A 319 -11.75 7.77 -15.68
C GLY A 319 -11.52 6.67 -16.73
N LYS A 320 -10.50 5.82 -16.54
CA LYS A 320 -10.25 4.67 -17.41
C LYS A 320 -11.25 3.54 -17.13
N THR A 321 -11.37 2.61 -18.10
CA THR A 321 -12.21 1.42 -17.90
C THR A 321 -11.68 0.55 -16.75
N PRO A 322 -12.54 -0.24 -16.09
CA PRO A 322 -12.12 -1.20 -15.07
C PRO A 322 -10.98 -2.11 -15.53
N GLU A 323 -11.10 -2.67 -16.72
CA GLU A 323 -10.05 -3.53 -17.28
C GLU A 323 -8.71 -2.79 -17.45
N TRP A 324 -8.75 -1.54 -17.96
CA TRP A 324 -7.54 -0.75 -18.11
C TRP A 324 -6.87 -0.48 -16.77
N ALA A 325 -7.67 -0.13 -15.75
CA ALA A 325 -7.17 0.18 -14.40
C ALA A 325 -6.49 -1.03 -13.75
N VAL A 326 -7.11 -2.22 -13.82
CA VAL A 326 -6.53 -3.45 -13.26
C VAL A 326 -5.25 -3.85 -14.03
N ARG A 327 -5.24 -3.78 -15.36
CA ARG A 327 -4.05 -4.03 -16.18
C ARG A 327 -2.91 -3.07 -15.85
N CYS A 328 -3.23 -1.79 -15.64
CA CYS A 328 -2.25 -0.77 -15.22
C CYS A 328 -1.62 -1.13 -13.86
N GLY A 329 -2.45 -1.51 -12.88
CA GLY A 329 -1.97 -1.99 -11.59
C GLY A 329 -1.06 -3.20 -11.71
N VAL A 330 -1.47 -4.24 -12.46
CA VAL A 330 -0.66 -5.46 -12.68
C VAL A 330 0.67 -5.13 -13.34
N ALA A 331 0.68 -4.30 -14.39
CA ALA A 331 1.89 -3.92 -15.09
C ALA A 331 2.83 -3.09 -14.20
N HIS A 332 2.30 -2.14 -13.43
CA HIS A 332 3.10 -1.32 -12.52
C HIS A 332 3.68 -2.16 -11.38
N GLY A 333 2.88 -3.05 -10.76
CA GLY A 333 3.37 -3.97 -9.73
C GLY A 333 4.46 -4.92 -10.23
N ALA A 334 4.28 -5.48 -11.43
CA ALA A 334 5.30 -6.34 -12.06
C ALA A 334 6.62 -5.59 -12.27
N LEU A 335 6.57 -4.37 -12.82
CA LEU A 335 7.76 -3.56 -13.08
C LEU A 335 8.45 -3.12 -11.77
N ALA A 336 7.70 -2.76 -10.74
CA ALA A 336 8.27 -2.41 -9.44
C ALA A 336 9.13 -3.52 -8.86
N MET A 337 8.74 -4.78 -9.06
CA MET A 337 9.49 -5.94 -8.58
C MET A 337 10.78 -6.23 -9.37
N THR A 338 11.07 -5.47 -10.42
CA THR A 338 12.32 -5.60 -11.20
C THR A 338 13.44 -4.67 -10.74
N THR A 339 13.18 -3.82 -9.77
CA THR A 339 14.15 -2.88 -9.19
C THR A 339 14.26 -3.06 -7.68
N PRO A 340 15.38 -2.69 -7.04
CA PRO A 340 15.50 -2.77 -5.59
C PRO A 340 14.74 -1.64 -4.90
N GLY A 341 14.37 -1.84 -3.64
CA GLY A 341 13.67 -0.85 -2.82
C GLY A 341 12.16 -1.05 -2.83
N ASP A 342 11.48 -0.34 -1.93
CA ASP A 342 10.03 -0.49 -1.73
C ASP A 342 9.22 0.31 -2.76
N THR A 343 9.85 1.31 -3.38
CA THR A 343 9.17 2.27 -4.25
C THR A 343 9.48 2.01 -5.73
N SER A 344 8.47 2.16 -6.58
CA SER A 344 8.63 1.98 -8.02
C SER A 344 9.56 3.03 -8.63
N MET A 345 10.48 2.61 -9.49
CA MET A 345 11.36 3.46 -10.31
C MET A 345 10.86 3.58 -11.75
N THR A 346 9.68 3.09 -12.03
CA THR A 346 9.10 2.91 -13.36
C THR A 346 8.47 4.19 -13.89
N THR A 347 8.48 4.36 -15.20
CA THR A 347 7.77 5.43 -15.91
C THR A 347 6.41 4.94 -16.42
N ARG A 348 5.49 5.87 -16.64
CA ARG A 348 4.18 5.57 -17.25
C ARG A 348 4.32 4.89 -18.64
N ALA A 349 5.29 5.31 -19.45
CA ALA A 349 5.52 4.73 -20.75
C ALA A 349 5.89 3.25 -20.68
N GLU A 350 6.70 2.84 -19.67
CA GLU A 350 7.03 1.44 -19.43
C GLU A 350 5.80 0.64 -19.02
N VAL A 351 4.98 1.18 -18.11
CA VAL A 351 3.72 0.54 -17.69
C VAL A 351 2.82 0.30 -18.91
N GLU A 352 2.57 1.32 -19.72
CA GLU A 352 1.71 1.22 -20.90
C GLU A 352 2.25 0.21 -21.95
N ARG A 353 3.57 0.05 -22.04
CA ARG A 353 4.18 -0.99 -22.88
C ARG A 353 3.94 -2.40 -22.38
N VAL A 354 4.16 -2.63 -21.09
CA VAL A 354 3.91 -3.94 -20.47
C VAL A 354 2.44 -4.32 -20.60
N MET A 355 1.52 -3.36 -20.44
CA MET A 355 0.09 -3.57 -20.70
C MET A 355 -0.22 -4.06 -22.12
N LYS A 356 0.54 -3.59 -23.13
CA LYS A 356 0.41 -3.99 -24.55
C LYS A 356 1.07 -5.34 -24.87
N GLY A 357 1.80 -5.95 -23.92
CA GLY A 357 2.49 -7.21 -24.13
C GLY A 357 3.79 -7.09 -24.93
N SER A 358 4.39 -5.92 -24.97
CA SER A 358 5.64 -5.67 -25.71
C SER A 358 6.84 -6.42 -25.11
N SER A 359 7.75 -6.91 -25.96
CA SER A 359 8.95 -7.67 -25.55
C SER A 359 9.98 -6.77 -24.85
N ALA A 360 10.80 -7.38 -23.98
CA ALA A 360 11.94 -6.74 -23.31
C ALA A 360 13.13 -6.47 -24.26
N ARG A 361 12.89 -5.77 -25.39
CA ARG A 361 13.95 -5.36 -26.32
C ARG A 361 14.58 -4.07 -25.82
N ILE A 362 15.89 -3.89 -26.11
CA ILE A 362 16.63 -2.66 -25.77
C ILE A 362 15.94 -1.46 -26.42
N GLU A 363 15.63 -0.45 -25.61
CA GLU A 363 15.21 0.87 -26.07
C GLU A 363 16.41 1.75 -26.30
N ARG A 364 16.40 2.42 -27.43
CA ARG A 364 17.41 3.41 -27.81
C ARG A 364 16.77 4.78 -27.93
#